data_67f2fde4cc3c5412994ee4fac047e27a
#
_entry.id   67f2fde4cc3c5412994ee4fac047e27a
#
_cell.length_a   1.000
_cell.length_b   1.000
_cell.length_c   1.000
_cell.angle_alpha   90.00
_cell.angle_beta   90.00
_cell.angle_gamma   90.00
#
_symmetry.space_group_name_H-M   'P 1'
#
loop_
_entity.id
_entity.type
_entity.pdbx_description
1 polymer ?
#
loop_
_entity_poly.entity_id
_entity_poly.type
_entity_poly.pdbx_seq_one_letter_code
_entity_poly.pdbx_strand_id
1 'polypeptide(L)'
;ICPEAADHFVPLSRGSDGSITTQFTMTTLEELGLLKMDFLGLRTLTVIDHAVKMIEHDTGVKLDMEHLDYNDKKVLDSLCTGRTDGVFQLESGGMKSFMKELKPQNLEDIIAGISLYRPGPMDFIPKYIKGKNNHDEITYSCPELEPILSPTYGCIVYQEQVMQIVRDLGGYTTVSYTHLTLPTIA
;
A
#
# COMPACT_ATOMS: atom_id res chain seq x y z
N ILE A 1 -5.68 23.72 -2.13
CA ILE A 1 -4.84 24.51 -3.04
C ILE A 1 -5.69 25.61 -3.61
N CYS A 2 -5.20 26.83 -3.55
CA CYS A 2 -5.81 28.03 -4.12
C CYS A 2 -4.84 28.64 -5.14
N PRO A 3 -5.32 29.26 -6.24
CA PRO A 3 -4.46 29.95 -7.20
C PRO A 3 -3.84 31.23 -6.62
N GLU A 4 -4.50 31.84 -5.64
CA GLU A 4 -4.08 33.04 -4.90
C GLU A 4 -4.20 32.80 -3.40
N ALA A 5 -4.07 33.87 -2.58
CA ALA A 5 -4.24 33.75 -1.14
C ALA A 5 -5.68 33.30 -0.78
N ALA A 6 -5.78 32.35 0.17
CA ALA A 6 -7.05 31.68 0.47
C ALA A 6 -8.16 32.62 0.97
N ASP A 7 -7.81 33.75 1.59
CA ASP A 7 -8.73 34.77 2.07
C ASP A 7 -9.48 35.53 0.94
N HIS A 8 -8.97 35.44 -0.31
CA HIS A 8 -9.69 35.94 -1.48
C HIS A 8 -10.89 35.08 -1.88
N PHE A 9 -10.92 33.81 -1.42
CA PHE A 9 -11.93 32.82 -1.82
C PHE A 9 -12.88 32.47 -0.67
N VAL A 10 -12.34 32.40 0.57
CA VAL A 10 -13.07 31.90 1.72
C VAL A 10 -12.68 32.65 3.00
N PRO A 11 -13.60 32.81 3.94
CA PRO A 11 -13.29 33.40 5.23
C PRO A 11 -12.38 32.45 6.02
N LEU A 12 -11.40 33.05 6.68
CA LEU A 12 -10.43 32.33 7.50
C LEU A 12 -10.69 32.55 8.98
N SER A 13 -10.30 31.59 9.80
CA SER A 13 -10.28 31.73 11.26
C SER A 13 -8.93 31.30 11.81
N ARG A 14 -8.58 31.80 12.99
CA ARG A 14 -7.36 31.48 13.69
C ARG A 14 -7.67 30.56 14.88
N GLY A 15 -7.07 29.39 14.91
CA GLY A 15 -7.14 28.48 16.04
C GLY A 15 -6.37 28.99 17.26
N SER A 16 -6.63 28.41 18.42
CA SER A 16 -5.93 28.74 19.68
C SER A 16 -4.42 28.40 19.63
N ASP A 17 -4.03 27.46 18.79
CA ASP A 17 -2.66 27.06 18.50
C ASP A 17 -1.95 27.95 17.47
N GLY A 18 -2.63 28.97 16.97
CA GLY A 18 -2.15 29.88 15.94
C GLY A 18 -2.33 29.39 14.51
N SER A 19 -2.87 28.19 14.28
CA SER A 19 -3.19 27.67 12.95
C SER A 19 -4.25 28.51 12.26
N ILE A 20 -4.13 28.66 10.95
CA ILE A 20 -5.14 29.33 10.12
C ILE A 20 -5.94 28.25 9.40
N THR A 21 -7.26 28.31 9.58
CA THR A 21 -8.19 27.37 8.96
C THR A 21 -9.27 28.10 8.19
N THR A 22 -9.83 27.43 7.18
CA THR A 22 -11.02 27.93 6.49
C THR A 22 -12.25 27.76 7.39
N GLN A 23 -13.21 28.66 7.31
CA GLN A 23 -14.49 28.55 8.02
C GLN A 23 -15.48 27.65 7.29
N PHE A 24 -15.22 27.35 6.02
CA PHE A 24 -16.07 26.47 5.22
C PHE A 24 -15.62 25.02 5.35
N THR A 25 -16.58 24.11 5.23
CA THR A 25 -16.33 22.67 5.21
C THR A 25 -15.61 22.23 3.92
N MET A 26 -15.00 21.06 3.94
CA MET A 26 -14.28 20.50 2.78
C MET A 26 -15.16 20.46 1.53
N THR A 27 -16.40 19.98 1.65
CA THR A 27 -17.35 19.88 0.53
C THR A 27 -17.63 21.25 -0.10
N THR A 28 -17.86 22.27 0.73
CA THR A 28 -18.08 23.62 0.24
C THR A 28 -16.85 24.21 -0.47
N LEU A 29 -15.64 23.85 0.01
CA LEU A 29 -14.39 24.27 -0.66
C LEU A 29 -14.25 23.63 -2.05
N GLU A 30 -14.63 22.37 -2.19
CA GLU A 30 -14.63 21.66 -3.48
C GLU A 30 -15.65 22.25 -4.45
N GLU A 31 -16.85 22.60 -3.96
CA GLU A 31 -17.88 23.31 -4.76
C GLU A 31 -17.39 24.67 -5.26
N LEU A 32 -16.52 25.35 -4.52
CA LEU A 32 -15.86 26.59 -4.92
C LEU A 32 -14.67 26.36 -5.87
N GLY A 33 -14.40 25.13 -6.26
CA GLY A 33 -13.30 24.78 -7.16
C GLY A 33 -11.92 24.77 -6.48
N LEU A 34 -11.86 24.77 -5.15
CA LEU A 34 -10.61 24.65 -4.40
C LEU A 34 -10.29 23.19 -4.15
N LEU A 35 -9.02 22.81 -4.24
CA LEU A 35 -8.56 21.44 -4.08
C LEU A 35 -7.92 21.24 -2.70
N LYS A 36 -8.39 20.24 -1.95
CA LYS A 36 -7.69 19.72 -0.78
C LYS A 36 -6.70 18.61 -1.22
N MET A 37 -5.45 18.75 -0.83
CA MET A 37 -4.45 17.67 -0.98
C MET A 37 -3.90 17.29 0.38
N ASP A 38 -3.87 15.99 0.64
CA ASP A 38 -3.25 15.43 1.83
C ASP A 38 -1.85 14.92 1.47
N PHE A 39 -0.83 15.44 2.16
CA PHE A 39 0.55 14.99 2.00
C PHE A 39 0.85 13.98 3.11
N LEU A 40 0.92 12.71 2.73
CA LEU A 40 1.23 11.62 3.65
C LEU A 40 2.71 11.24 3.51
N GLY A 41 3.45 11.37 4.59
CA GLY A 41 4.86 10.98 4.65
C GLY A 41 5.11 9.85 5.64
N LEU A 42 6.13 9.04 5.38
CA LEU A 42 6.57 7.97 6.27
C LEU A 42 7.86 8.40 6.99
N ARG A 43 7.80 8.52 8.31
CA ARG A 43 8.99 8.79 9.14
C ARG A 43 9.99 7.64 9.12
N THR A 44 9.54 6.42 8.83
CA THR A 44 10.38 5.22 8.74
C THR A 44 11.49 5.37 7.71
N LEU A 45 11.22 5.98 6.55
CA LEU A 45 12.24 6.24 5.53
C LEU A 45 13.32 7.19 6.03
N THR A 46 12.98 8.21 6.83
CA THR A 46 13.95 9.11 7.47
C THR A 46 14.82 8.37 8.46
N VAL A 47 14.25 7.42 9.24
CA VAL A 47 15.01 6.59 10.19
C VAL A 47 16.02 5.71 9.44
N ILE A 48 15.59 5.09 8.33
CA ILE A 48 16.48 4.27 7.48
C ILE A 48 17.61 5.13 6.89
N ASP A 49 17.29 6.29 6.32
CA ASP A 49 18.29 7.21 5.77
C ASP A 49 19.34 7.63 6.82
N HIS A 50 18.87 7.98 8.04
CA HIS A 50 19.79 8.31 9.13
C HIS A 50 20.65 7.11 9.54
N ALA A 51 20.08 5.91 9.63
CA ALA A 51 20.84 4.70 9.98
C ALA A 51 21.91 4.39 8.92
N VAL A 52 21.59 4.50 7.63
CA VAL A 52 22.56 4.32 6.53
C VAL A 52 23.71 5.33 6.64
N LYS A 53 23.40 6.61 6.88
CA LYS A 53 24.42 7.65 7.07
C LYS A 53 25.30 7.41 8.31
N MET A 54 24.72 6.94 9.41
CA MET A 54 25.50 6.58 10.61
C MET A 54 26.45 5.42 10.34
N ILE A 55 25.99 4.38 9.65
CA ILE A 55 26.83 3.23 9.27
C ILE A 55 27.98 3.68 8.38
N GLU A 56 27.72 4.51 7.37
CA GLU A 56 28.75 5.05 6.49
C GLU A 56 29.79 5.88 7.27
N HIS A 57 29.33 6.72 8.19
CA HIS A 57 30.20 7.53 9.04
C HIS A 57 31.09 6.67 9.95
N ASP A 58 30.52 5.65 10.60
CA ASP A 58 31.21 4.88 11.64
C ASP A 58 32.08 3.76 11.07
N THR A 59 31.70 3.19 9.93
CA THR A 59 32.40 2.02 9.34
C THR A 59 33.07 2.30 8.00
N GLY A 60 32.79 3.44 7.37
CA GLY A 60 33.19 3.74 6.00
C GLY A 60 32.47 2.90 4.92
N VAL A 61 31.51 2.06 5.31
CA VAL A 61 30.76 1.21 4.39
C VAL A 61 29.51 1.95 3.90
N LYS A 62 29.45 2.20 2.59
CA LYS A 62 28.28 2.77 1.96
C LYS A 62 27.29 1.66 1.60
N LEU A 63 26.13 1.66 2.22
CA LEU A 63 25.05 0.74 1.90
C LEU A 63 24.25 1.26 0.71
N ASP A 64 24.10 0.41 -0.30
CA ASP A 64 23.22 0.67 -1.43
C ASP A 64 21.88 -0.05 -1.20
N MET A 65 20.86 0.73 -0.81
CA MET A 65 19.54 0.18 -0.48
C MET A 65 18.76 -0.25 -1.72
N GLU A 66 19.14 0.23 -2.91
CA GLU A 66 18.44 -0.12 -4.16
C GLU A 66 18.87 -1.48 -4.71
N HIS A 67 20.11 -1.91 -4.37
CA HIS A 67 20.69 -3.17 -4.86
C HIS A 67 20.84 -4.24 -3.77
N LEU A 68 20.08 -4.13 -2.68
CA LEU A 68 20.03 -5.19 -1.68
C LEU A 68 19.29 -6.43 -2.23
N ASP A 69 19.77 -7.62 -1.81
CA ASP A 69 19.02 -8.85 -2.03
C ASP A 69 17.89 -8.97 -1.01
N TYR A 70 16.67 -8.61 -1.44
CA TYR A 70 15.48 -8.73 -0.63
C TYR A 70 14.92 -10.16 -0.53
N ASN A 71 15.57 -11.14 -1.20
CA ASN A 71 15.19 -12.55 -1.15
C ASN A 71 16.15 -13.38 -0.30
N ASP A 72 16.87 -12.76 0.66
CA ASP A 72 17.70 -13.50 1.61
C ASP A 72 16.88 -14.57 2.35
N LYS A 73 17.21 -15.82 2.08
CA LYS A 73 16.49 -16.98 2.62
C LYS A 73 16.48 -17.01 4.15
N LYS A 74 17.56 -16.57 4.83
CA LYS A 74 17.61 -16.57 6.29
C LYS A 74 16.62 -15.59 6.88
N VAL A 75 16.47 -14.42 6.24
CA VAL A 75 15.49 -13.41 6.64
C VAL A 75 14.07 -13.94 6.42
N LEU A 76 13.78 -14.48 5.23
CA LEU A 76 12.47 -15.04 4.90
C LEU A 76 12.09 -16.20 5.84
N ASP A 77 13.00 -17.13 6.09
CA ASP A 77 12.79 -18.24 7.05
C ASP A 77 12.52 -17.69 8.47
N SER A 78 13.19 -16.63 8.90
CA SER A 78 12.93 -16.00 10.19
C SER A 78 11.51 -15.43 10.29
N LEU A 79 11.01 -14.80 9.23
CA LEU A 79 9.65 -14.28 9.18
C LEU A 79 8.60 -15.41 9.26
N CYS A 80 8.89 -16.57 8.67
CA CYS A 80 8.03 -17.76 8.75
C CYS A 80 7.85 -18.27 10.17
N THR A 81 8.75 -17.96 11.10
CA THR A 81 8.60 -18.35 12.52
C THR A 81 7.55 -17.53 13.26
N GLY A 82 7.14 -16.39 12.70
CA GLY A 82 6.27 -15.40 13.35
C GLY A 82 6.94 -14.67 14.54
N ARG A 83 8.26 -14.80 14.71
CA ARG A 83 9.03 -14.02 15.69
C ARG A 83 9.44 -12.69 15.08
N THR A 84 8.46 -11.83 14.86
CA THR A 84 8.59 -10.56 14.14
C THR A 84 8.45 -9.35 15.04
N ASP A 85 8.83 -9.50 16.33
CA ASP A 85 8.90 -8.37 17.26
C ASP A 85 9.94 -7.36 16.76
N GLY A 86 9.55 -6.08 16.72
CA GLY A 86 10.40 -5.01 16.18
C GLY A 86 10.50 -4.96 14.66
N VAL A 87 9.81 -5.84 13.93
CA VAL A 87 9.73 -5.75 12.47
C VAL A 87 8.49 -4.96 12.09
N PHE A 88 8.71 -3.77 11.52
CA PHE A 88 7.63 -2.85 11.15
C PHE A 88 6.51 -3.55 10.37
N GLN A 89 5.26 -3.26 10.74
CA GLN A 89 4.02 -3.83 10.20
C GLN A 89 3.80 -5.34 10.46
N LEU A 90 4.79 -6.10 10.92
CA LEU A 90 4.67 -7.53 11.16
C LEU A 90 4.53 -7.91 12.64
N GLU A 91 4.39 -6.92 13.55
CA GLU A 91 4.46 -7.09 15.01
C GLU A 91 3.16 -7.55 15.66
N SER A 92 2.00 -7.28 15.03
CA SER A 92 0.70 -7.63 15.63
C SER A 92 0.52 -9.14 15.73
N GLY A 93 -0.19 -9.60 16.78
CA GLY A 93 -0.42 -11.03 17.01
C GLY A 93 -1.08 -11.72 15.81
N GLY A 94 -2.04 -11.06 15.16
CA GLY A 94 -2.69 -11.59 13.97
C GLY A 94 -1.72 -11.68 12.78
N MET A 95 -0.90 -10.65 12.55
CA MET A 95 0.11 -10.68 11.48
C MET A 95 1.18 -11.74 11.72
N LYS A 96 1.61 -11.94 12.98
CA LYS A 96 2.54 -13.03 13.33
C LYS A 96 1.97 -14.41 12.99
N SER A 97 0.70 -14.64 13.30
CA SER A 97 0.01 -15.89 12.95
C SER A 97 -0.11 -16.05 11.45
N PHE A 98 -0.46 -14.97 10.76
CA PHE A 98 -0.57 -14.97 9.30
C PHE A 98 0.77 -15.24 8.62
N MET A 99 1.88 -14.65 9.08
CA MET A 99 3.22 -14.94 8.51
C MET A 99 3.61 -16.43 8.65
N LYS A 100 3.22 -17.10 9.74
CA LYS A 100 3.43 -18.54 9.91
C LYS A 100 2.67 -19.39 8.89
N GLU A 101 1.47 -18.94 8.51
CA GLU A 101 0.65 -19.63 7.52
C GLU A 101 1.08 -19.31 6.09
N LEU A 102 1.38 -18.05 5.82
CA LEU A 102 1.80 -17.55 4.51
C LEU A 102 3.14 -18.15 4.07
N LYS A 103 4.08 -18.31 5.03
CA LYS A 103 5.45 -18.80 4.78
C LYS A 103 6.09 -18.10 3.59
N PRO A 104 6.39 -16.79 3.68
CA PRO A 104 6.91 -16.02 2.58
C PRO A 104 8.23 -16.62 2.06
N GLN A 105 8.36 -16.74 0.74
CA GLN A 105 9.52 -17.29 0.04
C GLN A 105 10.29 -16.22 -0.76
N ASN A 106 9.68 -15.06 -0.93
CA ASN A 106 10.23 -13.94 -1.66
C ASN A 106 9.62 -12.63 -1.14
N LEU A 107 10.12 -11.49 -1.63
CA LEU A 107 9.61 -10.17 -1.26
C LEU A 107 8.15 -9.97 -1.68
N GLU A 108 7.74 -10.49 -2.83
CA GLU A 108 6.38 -10.39 -3.36
C GLU A 108 5.36 -11.01 -2.41
N ASP A 109 5.70 -12.13 -1.78
CA ASP A 109 4.84 -12.77 -0.77
C ASP A 109 4.63 -11.85 0.45
N ILE A 110 5.66 -11.12 0.86
CA ILE A 110 5.58 -10.17 1.98
C ILE A 110 4.69 -8.98 1.59
N ILE A 111 4.88 -8.42 0.39
CA ILE A 111 4.08 -7.32 -0.14
C ILE A 111 2.60 -7.73 -0.23
N ALA A 112 2.32 -8.91 -0.80
CA ALA A 112 0.98 -9.45 -0.87
C ALA A 112 0.39 -9.69 0.54
N GLY A 113 1.17 -10.23 1.46
CA GLY A 113 0.77 -10.46 2.84
C GLY A 113 0.34 -9.17 3.54
N ILE A 114 1.15 -8.12 3.47
CA ILE A 114 0.81 -6.80 4.05
C ILE A 114 -0.44 -6.21 3.39
N SER A 115 -0.62 -6.43 2.09
CA SER A 115 -1.76 -5.93 1.34
C SER A 115 -3.05 -6.68 1.65
N LEU A 116 -2.97 -8.01 1.85
CA LEU A 116 -4.10 -8.85 2.22
C LEU A 116 -4.55 -8.64 3.67
N TYR A 117 -3.61 -8.33 4.59
CA TYR A 117 -3.93 -8.16 6.00
C TYR A 117 -4.55 -6.79 6.29
N ARG A 118 -5.66 -6.50 5.62
CA ARG A 118 -6.48 -5.27 5.78
C ARG A 118 -7.96 -5.63 5.80
N PRO A 119 -8.83 -4.85 6.46
CA PRO A 119 -10.27 -5.02 6.36
C PRO A 119 -10.72 -5.05 4.89
N GLY A 120 -11.51 -6.06 4.51
CA GLY A 120 -11.92 -6.34 3.14
C GLY A 120 -11.07 -7.43 2.46
N PRO A 121 -9.83 -7.19 2.06
CA PRO A 121 -8.97 -8.21 1.43
C PRO A 121 -8.66 -9.41 2.32
N MET A 122 -8.75 -9.26 3.63
CA MET A 122 -8.44 -10.32 4.62
C MET A 122 -9.25 -11.61 4.39
N ASP A 123 -10.46 -11.51 3.87
CA ASP A 123 -11.32 -12.66 3.58
C ASP A 123 -10.75 -13.55 2.45
N PHE A 124 -9.84 -13.01 1.64
CA PHE A 124 -9.17 -13.75 0.56
C PHE A 124 -7.88 -14.46 1.00
N ILE A 125 -7.42 -14.27 2.24
CA ILE A 125 -6.21 -14.92 2.76
C ILE A 125 -6.24 -16.44 2.60
N PRO A 126 -7.31 -17.18 2.97
CA PRO A 126 -7.36 -18.62 2.81
C PRO A 126 -7.22 -19.05 1.33
N LYS A 127 -7.88 -18.32 0.41
CA LYS A 127 -7.79 -18.58 -1.03
C LYS A 127 -6.38 -18.32 -1.56
N TYR A 128 -5.74 -17.24 -1.12
CA TYR A 128 -4.37 -16.90 -1.50
C TYR A 128 -3.38 -17.96 -1.06
N ILE A 129 -3.44 -18.38 0.21
CA ILE A 129 -2.56 -19.43 0.77
C ILE A 129 -2.77 -20.76 0.04
N LYS A 130 -4.03 -21.13 -0.25
CA LYS A 130 -4.36 -22.33 -0.97
C LYS A 130 -3.78 -22.32 -2.37
N GLY A 131 -3.97 -21.25 -3.13
CA GLY A 131 -3.43 -21.09 -4.47
C GLY A 131 -1.89 -21.06 -4.49
N LYS A 132 -1.27 -20.41 -3.50
CA LYS A 132 0.19 -20.42 -3.34
C LYS A 132 0.76 -21.83 -3.14
N ASN A 133 0.10 -22.66 -2.34
CA ASN A 133 0.56 -24.00 -2.01
C ASN A 133 0.19 -25.03 -3.09
N ASN A 134 -0.86 -24.78 -3.88
CA ASN A 134 -1.36 -25.70 -4.89
C ASN A 134 -1.84 -24.94 -6.13
N HIS A 135 -0.94 -24.75 -7.07
CA HIS A 135 -1.21 -23.96 -8.28
C HIS A 135 -2.29 -24.60 -9.17
N ASP A 136 -2.47 -25.91 -9.13
CA ASP A 136 -3.46 -26.63 -9.95
C ASP A 136 -4.91 -26.34 -9.52
N GLU A 137 -5.10 -25.79 -8.34
CA GLU A 137 -6.42 -25.42 -7.83
C GLU A 137 -6.81 -23.96 -8.13
N ILE A 138 -5.93 -23.21 -8.79
CA ILE A 138 -6.24 -21.83 -9.17
C ILE A 138 -7.26 -21.85 -10.31
N THR A 139 -8.35 -21.14 -10.10
CA THR A 139 -9.40 -20.98 -11.12
C THR A 139 -9.61 -19.51 -11.44
N TYR A 140 -9.74 -19.23 -12.72
CA TYR A 140 -10.04 -17.88 -13.22
C TYR A 140 -11.46 -17.90 -13.80
N SER A 141 -12.20 -16.81 -13.60
CA SER A 141 -13.58 -16.67 -14.15
C SER A 141 -13.57 -16.54 -15.68
N CYS A 142 -12.48 -16.07 -16.25
CA CYS A 142 -12.21 -16.06 -17.69
C CYS A 142 -10.69 -16.11 -17.94
N PRO A 143 -10.25 -16.57 -19.13
CA PRO A 143 -8.82 -16.70 -19.44
C PRO A 143 -8.04 -15.38 -19.40
N GLU A 144 -8.70 -14.28 -19.68
CA GLU A 144 -8.10 -12.95 -19.71
C GLU A 144 -7.63 -12.48 -18.32
N LEU A 145 -8.14 -13.08 -17.25
CA LEU A 145 -7.74 -12.78 -15.88
C LEU A 145 -6.42 -13.45 -15.48
N GLU A 146 -6.03 -14.52 -16.14
CA GLU A 146 -4.82 -15.28 -15.78
C GLU A 146 -3.55 -14.42 -15.82
N PRO A 147 -3.24 -13.65 -16.88
CA PRO A 147 -2.04 -12.82 -16.91
C PRO A 147 -2.04 -11.72 -15.85
N ILE A 148 -3.21 -11.29 -15.37
CA ILE A 148 -3.34 -10.23 -14.36
C ILE A 148 -3.25 -10.81 -12.94
N LEU A 149 -3.86 -11.97 -12.69
CA LEU A 149 -4.02 -12.54 -11.35
C LEU A 149 -3.08 -13.70 -11.04
N SER A 150 -2.34 -14.24 -12.02
CA SER A 150 -1.38 -15.32 -11.78
C SER A 150 -0.30 -14.96 -10.74
N PRO A 151 0.24 -13.72 -10.67
CA PRO A 151 1.20 -13.34 -9.64
C PRO A 151 0.63 -13.35 -8.22
N THR A 152 -0.69 -13.32 -8.08
CA THR A 152 -1.41 -13.32 -6.80
C THR A 152 -2.33 -14.53 -6.63
N TYR A 153 -2.01 -15.63 -7.31
CA TYR A 153 -2.68 -16.92 -7.21
C TYR A 153 -4.21 -16.84 -7.40
N GLY A 154 -4.65 -16.06 -8.38
CA GLY A 154 -6.07 -15.88 -8.71
C GLY A 154 -6.85 -14.98 -7.73
N CYS A 155 -6.16 -14.22 -6.90
CA CYS A 155 -6.77 -13.24 -6.00
C CYS A 155 -6.53 -11.81 -6.48
N ILE A 156 -7.53 -10.95 -6.33
CA ILE A 156 -7.34 -9.50 -6.48
C ILE A 156 -6.76 -8.99 -5.17
N VAL A 157 -5.52 -8.52 -5.19
CA VAL A 157 -4.78 -8.02 -4.02
C VAL A 157 -4.45 -6.55 -4.17
N TYR A 158 -4.13 -6.11 -5.38
CA TYR A 158 -3.62 -4.76 -5.66
C TYR A 158 -4.62 -3.93 -6.46
N GLN A 159 -4.61 -2.63 -6.21
CA GLN A 159 -5.43 -1.67 -6.96
C GLN A 159 -5.10 -1.70 -8.45
N GLU A 160 -3.83 -1.87 -8.79
CA GLU A 160 -3.36 -1.97 -10.17
C GLU A 160 -4.01 -3.14 -10.93
N GLN A 161 -4.26 -4.27 -10.26
CA GLN A 161 -4.97 -5.40 -10.85
C GLN A 161 -6.41 -5.03 -11.18
N VAL A 162 -7.10 -4.30 -10.29
CA VAL A 162 -8.45 -3.80 -10.58
C VAL A 162 -8.44 -2.86 -11.77
N MET A 163 -7.46 -1.96 -11.85
CA MET A 163 -7.29 -1.05 -12.98
C MET A 163 -7.08 -1.80 -14.30
N GLN A 164 -6.23 -2.82 -14.29
CA GLN A 164 -5.97 -3.66 -15.46
C GLN A 164 -7.23 -4.43 -15.90
N ILE A 165 -7.94 -5.03 -14.95
CA ILE A 165 -9.19 -5.75 -15.23
C ILE A 165 -10.22 -4.81 -15.89
N VAL A 166 -10.45 -3.64 -15.32
CA VAL A 166 -11.40 -2.66 -15.87
C VAL A 166 -10.99 -2.19 -17.25
N ARG A 167 -9.70 -2.00 -17.49
CA ARG A 167 -9.16 -1.60 -18.79
C ARG A 167 -9.26 -2.74 -19.81
N ASP A 168 -8.74 -3.91 -19.47
CA ASP A 168 -8.49 -4.98 -20.44
C ASP A 168 -9.75 -5.80 -20.75
N LEU A 169 -10.63 -6.00 -19.74
CA LEU A 169 -11.92 -6.68 -19.91
C LEU A 169 -13.07 -5.72 -20.18
N GLY A 170 -13.08 -4.57 -19.47
CA GLY A 170 -14.17 -3.60 -19.59
C GLY A 170 -14.01 -2.61 -20.75
N GLY A 171 -12.82 -2.55 -21.37
CA GLY A 171 -12.52 -1.60 -22.44
C GLY A 171 -12.45 -0.12 -21.99
N TYR A 172 -12.28 0.12 -20.67
CA TYR A 172 -12.21 1.47 -20.14
C TYR A 172 -10.81 2.06 -20.31
N THR A 173 -10.76 3.38 -20.42
CA THR A 173 -9.51 4.13 -20.35
C THR A 173 -9.10 4.36 -18.90
N THR A 174 -7.82 4.68 -18.65
CA THR A 174 -7.32 5.04 -17.32
C THR A 174 -8.08 6.23 -16.72
N VAL A 175 -8.49 7.19 -17.54
CA VAL A 175 -9.28 8.34 -17.11
C VAL A 175 -10.68 7.90 -16.66
N SER A 176 -11.33 7.02 -17.42
CA SER A 176 -12.65 6.49 -17.06
C SER A 176 -12.62 5.71 -15.75
N TYR A 177 -11.56 4.94 -15.49
CA TYR A 177 -11.37 4.24 -14.23
C TYR A 177 -11.29 5.21 -13.04
N THR A 178 -10.55 6.30 -13.18
CA THR A 178 -10.43 7.32 -12.12
C THR A 178 -11.81 7.88 -11.74
N HIS A 179 -12.68 8.12 -12.70
CA HIS A 179 -14.04 8.56 -12.44
C HIS A 179 -14.94 7.51 -11.77
N LEU A 180 -14.69 6.22 -12.01
CA LEU A 180 -15.42 5.13 -11.35
C LEU A 180 -15.00 4.93 -9.90
N THR A 181 -13.75 5.18 -9.55
CA THR A 181 -13.20 4.92 -8.22
C THR A 181 -13.34 6.09 -7.26
N LEU A 182 -13.34 7.33 -7.74
CA LEU A 182 -13.51 8.51 -6.90
C LEU A 182 -14.78 8.50 -6.04
N PRO A 183 -15.98 8.10 -6.53
CA PRO A 183 -17.17 8.01 -5.70
C PRO A 183 -17.16 6.89 -4.65
N THR A 184 -16.27 5.91 -4.79
CA THR A 184 -16.18 4.74 -3.89
C THR A 184 -15.27 5.00 -2.69
N ILE A 185 -14.50 6.09 -2.71
CA ILE A 185 -13.54 6.48 -1.65
C ILE A 185 -14.12 7.58 -0.75
N ALA A 186 -15.27 8.15 -1.11
CA ALA A 186 -15.96 9.21 -0.35
C ALA A 186 -16.90 8.66 0.72
#